data_e5a11ac1770957001163d4b58326bfe4
#
_entry.id   e5a11ac1770957001163d4b58326bfe4
#
_cell.length_a   1.000
_cell.length_b   1.000
_cell.length_c   1.000
_cell.angle_alpha   90.00
_cell.angle_beta   90.00
_cell.angle_gamma   90.00
#
_symmetry.space_group_name_H-M   'P 1'
#
loop_
_entity.id
_entity.type
_entity.pdbx_description
1 polymer ?
#
loop_
_entity_poly.entity_id
_entity_poly.type
_entity_poly.pdbx_seq_one_letter_code
_entity_poly.pdbx_strand_id
1 'polypeptide(L)'
;MNCMNCKSVVDVGMEICPNCGFNLRVQRKCFSLSNMYYNLGLDKAEIRDLSGAIDMLRRSLKFNKYNIHARNLLGLVYFETGEAVAALSEWIISKNIMPENNVATEYIATLQAEQAKLDMINQTIKKYNSALKCCRENNEDVAAIQLRKILNQNPKLIKGYHLLALIQMKNGEWNKARRILKKAARIDKTNTTTLRFLREVDEQTGVTTRLEKKKK
;
A
#
# COMPACT_ATOMS: atom_id res chain seq x y z
N MET A 1 -12.60 15.69 24.92
CA MET A 1 -12.43 15.41 23.48
C MET A 1 -13.20 16.41 22.64
N ASN A 2 -12.93 16.53 21.34
CA ASN A 2 -13.69 17.46 20.51
C ASN A 2 -14.84 16.72 19.80
N CYS A 3 -16.01 17.34 19.75
CA CYS A 3 -17.14 16.85 18.97
C CYS A 3 -16.79 16.83 17.47
N MET A 4 -17.04 15.72 16.77
CA MET A 4 -16.73 15.63 15.33
C MET A 4 -17.60 16.55 14.47
N ASN A 5 -18.81 16.88 14.93
CA ASN A 5 -19.76 17.71 14.19
C ASN A 5 -19.45 19.21 14.35
N CYS A 6 -19.44 19.73 15.56
CA CYS A 6 -19.32 21.17 15.81
C CYS A 6 -17.96 21.62 16.39
N LYS A 7 -17.03 20.69 16.63
CA LYS A 7 -15.68 20.92 17.17
C LYS A 7 -15.62 21.46 18.61
N SER A 8 -16.74 21.66 19.27
CA SER A 8 -16.77 22.09 20.69
C SER A 8 -16.07 21.04 21.57
N VAL A 9 -15.41 21.51 22.62
CA VAL A 9 -14.82 20.65 23.63
C VAL A 9 -15.95 20.03 24.45
N VAL A 10 -15.89 18.69 24.62
CA VAL A 10 -16.91 17.93 25.37
C VAL A 10 -16.20 16.93 26.30
N ASP A 11 -16.83 16.69 27.46
CA ASP A 11 -16.31 15.73 28.41
C ASP A 11 -16.47 14.28 27.94
N VAL A 12 -15.58 13.42 28.40
CA VAL A 12 -15.53 12.02 27.97
C VAL A 12 -16.79 11.23 28.39
N GLY A 13 -17.44 11.63 29.50
CA GLY A 13 -18.67 10.99 30.01
C GLY A 13 -19.96 11.36 29.27
N MET A 14 -19.99 12.45 28.52
CA MET A 14 -21.19 12.91 27.84
C MET A 14 -21.63 11.97 26.72
N GLU A 15 -22.95 11.70 26.65
CA GLU A 15 -23.53 10.85 25.58
C GLU A 15 -23.92 11.66 24.35
N ILE A 16 -24.31 12.91 24.55
CA ILE A 16 -24.79 13.83 23.51
C ILE A 16 -24.01 15.14 23.66
N CYS A 17 -23.62 15.71 22.53
CA CYS A 17 -22.96 17.02 22.51
C CYS A 17 -23.95 18.12 22.94
N PRO A 18 -23.65 18.90 23.99
CA PRO A 18 -24.57 19.95 24.48
C PRO A 18 -24.75 21.09 23.47
N ASN A 19 -23.79 21.27 22.56
CA ASN A 19 -23.80 22.35 21.59
C ASN A 19 -24.58 22.02 20.28
N CYS A 20 -24.56 20.76 19.83
CA CYS A 20 -25.14 20.41 18.53
C CYS A 20 -25.97 19.12 18.51
N GLY A 21 -26.21 18.50 19.64
CA GLY A 21 -27.01 17.26 19.75
C GLY A 21 -26.36 16.01 19.17
N PHE A 22 -25.12 16.06 18.70
CA PHE A 22 -24.44 14.92 18.09
C PHE A 22 -24.20 13.81 19.11
N ASN A 23 -24.42 12.53 18.70
CA ASN A 23 -24.25 11.37 19.56
C ASN A 23 -22.76 11.03 19.77
N LEU A 24 -22.25 11.35 20.95
CA LEU A 24 -20.85 11.14 21.34
C LEU A 24 -20.52 9.67 21.66
N ARG A 25 -21.52 8.83 22.01
CA ARG A 25 -21.31 7.38 22.20
C ARG A 25 -20.88 6.74 20.87
N VAL A 26 -21.57 7.09 19.77
CA VAL A 26 -21.23 6.62 18.42
C VAL A 26 -19.82 7.11 18.03
N GLN A 27 -19.50 8.38 18.31
CA GLN A 27 -18.15 8.92 18.04
C GLN A 27 -17.06 8.13 18.76
N ARG A 28 -17.24 7.85 20.07
CA ARG A 28 -16.27 7.06 20.85
C ARG A 28 -16.12 5.66 20.29
N LYS A 29 -17.24 5.00 19.91
CA LYS A 29 -17.19 3.68 19.29
C LYS A 29 -16.44 3.69 17.95
N CYS A 30 -16.64 4.71 17.11
CA CYS A 30 -15.89 4.88 15.87
C CYS A 30 -14.39 5.06 16.14
N PHE A 31 -14.01 5.86 17.13
CA PHE A 31 -12.60 6.03 17.51
C PHE A 31 -11.97 4.73 18.03
N SER A 32 -12.69 4.01 18.89
CA SER A 32 -12.23 2.71 19.38
C SER A 32 -12.04 1.70 18.21
N LEU A 33 -12.99 1.61 17.30
CA LEU A 33 -12.86 0.75 16.11
C LEU A 33 -11.72 1.20 15.20
N SER A 34 -11.54 2.51 15.01
CA SER A 34 -10.40 3.04 14.24
C SER A 34 -9.07 2.61 14.85
N ASN A 35 -8.91 2.74 16.16
CA ASN A 35 -7.68 2.35 16.85
C ASN A 35 -7.46 0.83 16.80
N MET A 36 -8.51 0.03 16.94
CA MET A 36 -8.44 -1.42 16.80
C MET A 36 -7.93 -1.82 15.41
N TYR A 37 -8.49 -1.23 14.35
CA TYR A 37 -8.04 -1.51 12.98
C TYR A 37 -6.63 -0.96 12.69
N TYR A 38 -6.23 0.14 13.32
CA TYR A 38 -4.86 0.63 13.27
C TYR A 38 -3.88 -0.40 13.85
N ASN A 39 -4.16 -0.92 15.06
CA ASN A 39 -3.30 -1.93 15.69
C ASN A 39 -3.21 -3.20 14.84
N LEU A 40 -4.34 -3.71 14.32
CA LEU A 40 -4.33 -4.84 13.39
C LEU A 40 -3.49 -4.55 12.12
N GLY A 41 -3.52 -3.31 11.64
CA GLY A 41 -2.70 -2.88 10.52
C GLY A 41 -1.21 -2.85 10.85
N LEU A 42 -0.85 -2.43 12.07
CA LEU A 42 0.51 -2.43 12.57
C LEU A 42 1.06 -3.85 12.68
N ASP A 43 0.34 -4.74 13.36
CA ASP A 43 0.71 -6.17 13.51
C ASP A 43 0.98 -6.82 12.13
N LYS A 44 0.12 -6.53 11.15
CA LYS A 44 0.29 -7.03 9.77
C LYS A 44 1.51 -6.46 9.08
N ALA A 45 1.79 -5.17 9.26
CA ALA A 45 2.96 -4.54 8.67
C ALA A 45 4.27 -5.14 9.24
N GLU A 46 4.32 -5.44 10.52
CA GLU A 46 5.48 -6.05 11.20
C GLU A 46 5.84 -7.42 10.60
N ILE A 47 4.85 -8.25 10.30
CA ILE A 47 5.07 -9.57 9.68
C ILE A 47 5.20 -9.51 8.14
N ARG A 48 5.23 -8.30 7.56
CA ARG A 48 5.28 -8.03 6.11
C ARG A 48 4.06 -8.54 5.33
N ASP A 49 2.90 -8.59 5.97
CA ASP A 49 1.60 -8.68 5.33
C ASP A 49 1.16 -7.25 4.92
N LEU A 50 1.86 -6.66 3.94
CA LEU A 50 1.68 -5.25 3.58
C LEU A 50 0.30 -4.99 2.95
N SER A 51 -0.20 -5.89 2.13
CA SER A 51 -1.57 -5.80 1.57
C SER A 51 -2.63 -5.87 2.67
N GLY A 52 -2.48 -6.78 3.62
CA GLY A 52 -3.37 -6.87 4.77
C GLY A 52 -3.29 -5.65 5.68
N ALA A 53 -2.10 -5.08 5.87
CA ALA A 53 -1.91 -3.82 6.60
C ALA A 53 -2.66 -2.66 5.92
N ILE A 54 -2.54 -2.51 4.59
CA ILE A 54 -3.27 -1.49 3.83
C ILE A 54 -4.77 -1.62 4.04
N ASP A 55 -5.32 -2.84 3.99
CA ASP A 55 -6.76 -3.06 4.17
C ASP A 55 -7.23 -2.68 5.58
N MET A 56 -6.48 -3.05 6.62
CA MET A 56 -6.82 -2.69 8.00
C MET A 56 -6.71 -1.17 8.23
N LEU A 57 -5.64 -0.55 7.76
CA LEU A 57 -5.45 0.90 7.90
C LEU A 57 -6.50 1.71 7.14
N ARG A 58 -6.90 1.27 5.95
CA ARG A 58 -8.03 1.88 5.24
C ARG A 58 -9.34 1.74 6.00
N ARG A 59 -9.59 0.59 6.66
CA ARG A 59 -10.76 0.42 7.54
C ARG A 59 -10.68 1.34 8.75
N SER A 60 -9.51 1.49 9.37
CA SER A 60 -9.28 2.46 10.43
C SER A 60 -9.73 3.86 10.01
N LEU A 61 -9.29 4.31 8.83
CA LEU A 61 -9.62 5.63 8.29
C LEU A 61 -11.10 5.80 7.87
N LYS A 62 -11.81 4.71 7.56
CA LYS A 62 -13.27 4.76 7.36
C LYS A 62 -14.02 5.11 8.65
N PHE A 63 -13.57 4.60 9.79
CA PHE A 63 -14.16 4.92 11.09
C PHE A 63 -13.72 6.29 11.62
N ASN A 64 -12.45 6.66 11.43
CA ASN A 64 -11.93 7.97 11.81
C ASN A 64 -10.92 8.49 10.77
N LYS A 65 -11.39 9.31 9.84
CA LYS A 65 -10.56 9.94 8.81
C LYS A 65 -9.45 10.87 9.34
N TYR A 66 -9.53 11.24 10.61
CA TYR A 66 -8.56 12.10 11.31
C TYR A 66 -7.55 11.29 12.14
N ASN A 67 -7.52 9.95 12.04
CA ASN A 67 -6.53 9.13 12.70
C ASN A 67 -5.17 9.30 12.04
N ILE A 68 -4.34 10.16 12.63
CA ILE A 68 -3.01 10.54 12.14
C ILE A 68 -2.08 9.32 12.11
N HIS A 69 -2.11 8.50 13.16
CA HIS A 69 -1.26 7.32 13.26
C HIS A 69 -1.57 6.32 12.12
N ALA A 70 -2.86 6.11 11.82
CA ALA A 70 -3.26 5.26 10.72
C ALA A 70 -2.83 5.82 9.35
N ARG A 71 -2.89 7.15 9.14
CA ARG A 71 -2.41 7.78 7.91
C ARG A 71 -0.90 7.67 7.75
N ASN A 72 -0.16 7.96 8.82
CA ASN A 72 1.30 7.91 8.80
C ASN A 72 1.79 6.50 8.47
N LEU A 73 1.21 5.49 9.13
CA LEU A 73 1.55 4.09 8.88
C LEU A 73 1.10 3.65 7.47
N LEU A 74 -0.09 4.06 7.02
CA LEU A 74 -0.56 3.74 5.67
C LEU A 74 0.37 4.32 4.59
N GLY A 75 0.83 5.57 4.78
CA GLY A 75 1.83 6.17 3.91
C GLY A 75 3.13 5.38 3.90
N LEU A 76 3.62 4.94 5.07
CA LEU A 76 4.83 4.13 5.17
C LEU A 76 4.67 2.78 4.44
N VAL A 77 3.54 2.11 4.62
CA VAL A 77 3.26 0.83 3.95
C VAL A 77 3.16 1.01 2.43
N TYR A 78 2.54 2.09 1.96
CA TYR A 78 2.55 2.40 0.51
C TYR A 78 3.96 2.64 0.00
N PHE A 79 4.80 3.34 0.75
CA PHE A 79 6.19 3.57 0.36
C PHE A 79 6.98 2.26 0.26
N GLU A 80 6.75 1.34 1.19
CA GLU A 80 7.36 0.00 1.19
C GLU A 80 6.89 -0.88 0.02
N THR A 81 5.71 -0.63 -0.54
CA THR A 81 5.20 -1.31 -1.74
C THR A 81 5.54 -0.60 -3.06
N GLY A 82 6.34 0.48 -3.00
CA GLY A 82 6.74 1.29 -4.15
C GLY A 82 5.69 2.27 -4.65
N GLU A 83 4.61 2.49 -3.88
CA GLU A 83 3.50 3.39 -4.19
C GLU A 83 3.77 4.81 -3.66
N ALA A 84 4.88 5.42 -4.06
CA ALA A 84 5.37 6.69 -3.50
C ALA A 84 4.34 7.83 -3.57
N VAL A 85 3.53 7.92 -4.63
CA VAL A 85 2.48 8.94 -4.75
C VAL A 85 1.40 8.75 -3.71
N ALA A 86 0.95 7.51 -3.49
CA ALA A 86 -0.05 7.19 -2.48
C ALA A 86 0.50 7.47 -1.07
N ALA A 87 1.78 7.16 -0.82
CA ALA A 87 2.47 7.46 0.42
C ALA A 87 2.48 8.97 0.71
N LEU A 88 2.94 9.77 -0.25
CA LEU A 88 2.97 11.23 -0.13
C LEU A 88 1.58 11.82 0.09
N SER A 89 0.55 11.31 -0.59
CA SER A 89 -0.83 11.77 -0.41
C SER A 89 -1.29 11.58 1.04
N GLU A 90 -1.05 10.41 1.64
CA GLU A 90 -1.45 10.17 3.03
C GLU A 90 -0.66 11.04 4.02
N TRP A 91 0.64 11.23 3.81
CA TRP A 91 1.47 12.08 4.67
C TRP A 91 1.12 13.56 4.56
N ILE A 92 0.80 14.06 3.35
CA ILE A 92 0.33 15.45 3.16
C ILE A 92 -1.00 15.67 3.88
N ILE A 93 -1.95 14.73 3.76
CA ILE A 93 -3.22 14.81 4.48
C ILE A 93 -2.97 14.79 6.00
N SER A 94 -2.08 13.92 6.47
CA SER A 94 -1.71 13.82 7.89
C SER A 94 -1.12 15.14 8.41
N LYS A 95 -0.17 15.72 7.67
CA LYS A 95 0.44 17.02 7.99
C LYS A 95 -0.60 18.15 8.04
N ASN A 96 -1.57 18.16 7.13
CA ASN A 96 -2.64 19.18 7.13
C ASN A 96 -3.60 19.03 8.32
N ILE A 97 -3.79 17.81 8.85
CA ILE A 97 -4.59 17.56 10.05
C ILE A 97 -3.84 18.01 11.31
N MET A 98 -2.55 17.69 11.41
CA MET A 98 -1.66 18.03 12.52
C MET A 98 -0.31 18.48 11.95
N PRO A 99 -0.07 19.79 11.84
CA PRO A 99 1.17 20.34 11.28
C PRO A 99 2.40 20.15 12.18
N GLU A 100 2.20 20.17 13.49
CA GLU A 100 3.25 20.08 14.52
C GLU A 100 3.34 18.67 15.13
N ASN A 101 4.53 18.27 15.56
CA ASN A 101 4.78 16.99 16.21
C ASN A 101 4.24 15.78 15.43
N ASN A 102 4.36 15.82 14.09
CA ASN A 102 3.85 14.80 13.19
C ASN A 102 4.99 14.17 12.38
N VAL A 103 5.20 12.88 12.55
CA VAL A 103 6.23 12.09 11.84
C VAL A 103 6.10 12.20 10.31
N ALA A 104 4.90 12.42 9.79
CA ALA A 104 4.70 12.66 8.36
C ALA A 104 5.47 13.88 7.85
N THR A 105 5.66 14.91 8.68
CA THR A 105 6.43 16.09 8.32
C THR A 105 7.91 15.74 8.10
N GLU A 106 8.46 14.85 8.92
CA GLU A 106 9.83 14.36 8.80
C GLU A 106 10.01 13.52 7.54
N TYR A 107 9.06 12.62 7.24
CA TYR A 107 9.10 11.79 6.03
C TYR A 107 9.05 12.64 4.75
N ILE A 108 8.19 13.66 4.73
CA ILE A 108 8.09 14.59 3.60
C ILE A 108 9.39 15.39 3.46
N ALA A 109 9.91 15.95 4.56
CA ALA A 109 11.16 16.72 4.56
C ALA A 109 12.34 15.89 4.08
N THR A 110 12.47 14.64 4.53
CA THR A 110 13.52 13.71 4.09
C THR A 110 13.45 13.46 2.58
N LEU A 111 12.25 13.26 2.04
CA LEU A 111 12.08 13.07 0.60
C LEU A 111 12.39 14.35 -0.19
N GLN A 112 12.02 15.52 0.34
CA GLN A 112 12.27 16.81 -0.31
C GLN A 112 13.74 17.22 -0.27
N ALA A 113 14.47 16.85 0.79
CA ALA A 113 15.90 17.13 0.89
C ALA A 113 16.73 16.34 -0.14
N GLU A 114 16.23 15.20 -0.61
CA GLU A 114 16.89 14.35 -1.60
C GLU A 114 16.28 14.55 -3.00
N GLN A 115 16.62 15.67 -3.68
CA GLN A 115 16.09 15.97 -5.03
C GLN A 115 16.27 14.79 -6.00
N ALA A 116 17.42 14.12 -5.97
CA ALA A 116 17.69 12.94 -6.79
C ALA A 116 16.66 11.80 -6.57
N LYS A 117 16.17 11.65 -5.35
CA LYS A 117 15.16 10.64 -5.00
C LYS A 117 13.78 10.99 -5.53
N LEU A 118 13.40 12.28 -5.47
CA LEU A 118 12.17 12.78 -6.09
C LEU A 118 12.20 12.61 -7.61
N ASP A 119 13.32 12.94 -8.24
CA ASP A 119 13.48 12.77 -9.69
C ASP A 119 13.41 11.30 -10.10
N MET A 120 13.99 10.40 -9.30
CA MET A 120 13.90 8.96 -9.52
C MET A 120 12.45 8.46 -9.39
N ILE A 121 11.69 8.93 -8.41
CA ILE A 121 10.26 8.60 -8.25
C ILE A 121 9.47 9.07 -9.47
N ASN A 122 9.65 10.32 -9.89
CA ASN A 122 8.98 10.90 -11.06
C ASN A 122 9.34 10.14 -12.36
N GLN A 123 10.60 9.80 -12.55
CA GLN A 123 11.04 8.98 -13.68
C GLN A 123 10.44 7.58 -13.65
N THR A 124 10.35 6.96 -12.48
CA THR A 124 9.73 5.65 -12.29
C THR A 124 8.27 5.67 -12.74
N ILE A 125 7.51 6.68 -12.32
CA ILE A 125 6.10 6.86 -12.69
C ILE A 125 5.94 7.05 -14.20
N LYS A 126 6.72 7.96 -14.79
CA LYS A 126 6.68 8.22 -16.23
C LYS A 126 7.00 6.96 -17.06
N LYS A 127 8.07 6.26 -16.70
CA LYS A 127 8.49 5.02 -17.38
C LYS A 127 7.48 3.89 -17.19
N TYR A 128 6.88 3.75 -16.00
CA TYR A 128 5.85 2.75 -15.75
C TYR A 128 4.60 3.00 -16.60
N ASN A 129 4.13 4.25 -16.69
CA ASN A 129 3.02 4.61 -17.54
C ASN A 129 3.34 4.42 -19.04
N SER A 130 4.58 4.69 -19.45
CA SER A 130 5.06 4.40 -20.82
C SER A 130 5.05 2.89 -21.09
N ALA A 131 5.51 2.06 -20.16
CA ALA A 131 5.46 0.61 -20.29
C ALA A 131 4.02 0.08 -20.39
N LEU A 132 3.09 0.63 -19.60
CA LEU A 132 1.65 0.31 -19.74
C LEU A 132 1.10 0.67 -21.12
N LYS A 133 1.50 1.83 -21.67
CA LYS A 133 1.10 2.23 -23.02
C LYS A 133 1.66 1.26 -24.06
N CYS A 134 2.95 0.91 -23.99
CA CYS A 134 3.56 -0.08 -24.88
C CYS A 134 2.82 -1.43 -24.83
N CYS A 135 2.39 -1.89 -23.65
CA CYS A 135 1.59 -3.13 -23.54
C CYS A 135 0.24 -3.02 -24.25
N ARG A 136 -0.43 -1.85 -24.21
CA ARG A 136 -1.70 -1.62 -24.94
C ARG A 136 -1.52 -1.59 -26.45
N GLU A 137 -0.35 -1.19 -26.91
CA GLU A 137 0.04 -1.12 -28.31
C GLU A 137 0.68 -2.41 -28.82
N ASN A 138 0.64 -3.49 -28.04
CA ASN A 138 1.29 -4.80 -28.32
C ASN A 138 2.83 -4.74 -28.49
N ASN A 139 3.47 -3.69 -27.99
CA ASN A 139 4.94 -3.53 -27.96
C ASN A 139 5.53 -4.06 -26.65
N GLU A 140 5.33 -5.34 -26.36
CA GLU A 140 5.62 -5.95 -25.06
C GLU A 140 7.11 -6.06 -24.76
N ASP A 141 7.94 -6.27 -25.78
CA ASP A 141 9.40 -6.34 -25.62
C ASP A 141 9.97 -5.01 -25.11
N VAL A 142 9.49 -3.89 -25.68
CA VAL A 142 9.87 -2.56 -25.23
C VAL A 142 9.40 -2.30 -23.81
N ALA A 143 8.17 -2.70 -23.49
CA ALA A 143 7.62 -2.60 -22.13
C ALA A 143 8.47 -3.42 -21.13
N ALA A 144 8.85 -4.66 -21.49
CA ALA A 144 9.67 -5.52 -20.63
C ALA A 144 11.06 -4.92 -20.36
N ILE A 145 11.70 -4.30 -21.36
CA ILE A 145 12.98 -3.61 -21.19
C ILE A 145 12.83 -2.42 -20.24
N GLN A 146 11.80 -1.60 -20.42
CA GLN A 146 11.53 -0.46 -19.55
C GLN A 146 11.26 -0.89 -18.11
N LEU A 147 10.43 -1.93 -17.92
CA LEU A 147 10.11 -2.46 -16.60
C LEU A 147 11.34 -3.01 -15.87
N ARG A 148 12.25 -3.71 -16.55
CA ARG A 148 13.51 -4.17 -15.93
C ARG A 148 14.36 -3.00 -15.46
N LYS A 149 14.47 -1.91 -16.24
CA LYS A 149 15.19 -0.69 -15.84
C LYS A 149 14.55 -0.03 -14.61
N ILE A 150 13.20 0.05 -14.59
CA ILE A 150 12.47 0.59 -13.45
C ILE A 150 12.70 -0.24 -12.19
N LEU A 151 12.61 -1.56 -12.27
CA LEU A 151 12.76 -2.47 -11.14
C LEU A 151 14.18 -2.52 -10.59
N ASN A 152 15.18 -2.21 -11.41
CA ASN A 152 16.55 -2.02 -10.93
C ASN A 152 16.71 -0.71 -10.12
N GLN A 153 15.99 0.35 -10.49
CA GLN A 153 15.99 1.64 -9.80
C GLN A 153 15.07 1.64 -8.58
N ASN A 154 13.91 1.01 -8.70
CA ASN A 154 12.91 0.88 -7.62
C ASN A 154 12.54 -0.60 -7.41
N PRO A 155 13.33 -1.35 -6.65
CA PRO A 155 13.11 -2.78 -6.43
C PRO A 155 11.89 -3.10 -5.54
N LYS A 156 11.24 -2.09 -4.93
CA LYS A 156 10.04 -2.26 -4.12
C LYS A 156 8.74 -2.16 -4.93
N LEU A 157 8.77 -1.77 -6.20
CA LEU A 157 7.58 -1.55 -7.02
C LEU A 157 6.89 -2.86 -7.40
N ILE A 158 5.97 -3.35 -6.55
CA ILE A 158 5.24 -4.62 -6.74
C ILE A 158 4.47 -4.63 -8.06
N LYS A 159 3.79 -3.53 -8.42
CA LYS A 159 3.05 -3.41 -9.70
C LYS A 159 3.95 -3.61 -10.91
N GLY A 160 5.20 -3.18 -10.83
CA GLY A 160 6.20 -3.40 -11.89
C GLY A 160 6.53 -4.88 -12.09
N TYR A 161 6.67 -5.63 -10.98
CA TYR A 161 6.87 -7.08 -11.05
C TYR A 161 5.65 -7.79 -11.62
N HIS A 162 4.42 -7.39 -11.24
CA HIS A 162 3.19 -7.97 -11.79
C HIS A 162 3.11 -7.78 -13.29
N LEU A 163 3.32 -6.55 -13.79
CA LEU A 163 3.23 -6.26 -15.21
C LEU A 163 4.31 -7.02 -16.00
N LEU A 164 5.54 -7.06 -15.49
CA LEU A 164 6.63 -7.81 -16.15
C LEU A 164 6.34 -9.32 -16.15
N ALA A 165 5.76 -9.86 -15.07
CA ALA A 165 5.39 -11.27 -15.00
C ALA A 165 4.27 -11.60 -16.00
N LEU A 166 3.25 -10.75 -16.14
CA LEU A 166 2.18 -10.92 -17.12
C LEU A 166 2.72 -10.97 -18.55
N ILE A 167 3.67 -10.09 -18.91
CA ILE A 167 4.33 -10.14 -20.23
C ILE A 167 5.04 -11.50 -20.43
N GLN A 168 5.76 -11.98 -19.42
CA GLN A 168 6.45 -13.27 -19.53
C GLN A 168 5.47 -14.46 -19.62
N MET A 169 4.34 -14.39 -18.90
CA MET A 169 3.28 -15.41 -18.96
C MET A 169 2.65 -15.43 -20.36
N LYS A 170 2.33 -14.26 -20.93
CA LYS A 170 1.79 -14.15 -22.30
C LYS A 170 2.74 -14.76 -23.35
N ASN A 171 4.04 -14.59 -23.17
CA ASN A 171 5.07 -15.15 -24.05
C ASN A 171 5.39 -16.64 -23.79
N GLY A 172 4.64 -17.29 -22.87
CA GLY A 172 4.89 -18.69 -22.49
C GLY A 172 6.14 -18.91 -21.64
N GLU A 173 6.79 -17.84 -21.18
CA GLU A 173 8.02 -17.89 -20.40
C GLU A 173 7.74 -18.07 -18.89
N TRP A 174 6.99 -19.12 -18.56
CA TRP A 174 6.46 -19.40 -17.21
C TRP A 174 7.53 -19.41 -16.11
N ASN A 175 8.69 -20.01 -16.38
CA ASN A 175 9.79 -20.07 -15.42
C ASN A 175 10.38 -18.69 -15.11
N LYS A 176 10.43 -17.77 -16.09
CA LYS A 176 10.87 -16.39 -15.88
C LYS A 176 9.83 -15.64 -15.08
N ALA A 177 8.54 -15.77 -15.43
CA ALA A 177 7.42 -15.18 -14.68
C ALA A 177 7.47 -15.60 -13.21
N ARG A 178 7.67 -16.88 -12.91
CA ARG A 178 7.79 -17.42 -11.56
C ARG A 178 8.91 -16.76 -10.75
N ARG A 179 10.10 -16.58 -11.37
CA ARG A 179 11.23 -15.91 -10.70
C ARG A 179 10.92 -14.45 -10.37
N ILE A 180 10.21 -13.75 -11.26
CA ILE A 180 9.79 -12.36 -11.09
C ILE A 180 8.76 -12.25 -9.96
N LEU A 181 7.74 -13.10 -9.97
CA LEU A 181 6.69 -13.12 -8.94
C LEU A 181 7.23 -13.47 -7.55
N LYS A 182 8.22 -14.35 -7.45
CA LYS A 182 8.91 -14.63 -6.18
C LYS A 182 9.62 -13.40 -5.60
N LYS A 183 10.10 -12.46 -6.45
CA LYS A 183 10.65 -11.18 -5.96
C LYS A 183 9.54 -10.31 -5.37
N ALA A 184 8.39 -10.20 -6.04
CA ALA A 184 7.23 -9.49 -5.49
C ALA A 184 6.75 -10.09 -4.16
N ALA A 185 6.67 -11.42 -4.04
CA ALA A 185 6.27 -12.12 -2.82
C ALA A 185 7.25 -11.93 -1.64
N ARG A 186 8.51 -11.57 -1.89
CA ARG A 186 9.45 -11.21 -0.82
C ARG A 186 9.19 -9.83 -0.24
N ILE A 187 8.60 -8.92 -1.03
CA ILE A 187 8.24 -7.58 -0.58
C ILE A 187 6.96 -7.66 0.25
N ASP A 188 5.94 -8.33 -0.29
CA ASP A 188 4.63 -8.51 0.33
C ASP A 188 4.22 -9.99 0.23
N LYS A 189 4.27 -10.70 1.36
CA LYS A 189 4.08 -12.15 1.43
C LYS A 189 2.65 -12.59 1.11
N THR A 190 1.68 -11.74 1.36
CA THR A 190 0.26 -12.07 1.29
C THR A 190 -0.47 -11.34 0.16
N ASN A 191 0.26 -10.68 -0.72
CA ASN A 191 -0.32 -9.98 -1.86
C ASN A 191 -1.15 -10.94 -2.72
N THR A 192 -2.47 -10.76 -2.70
CA THR A 192 -3.43 -11.67 -3.35
C THR A 192 -3.20 -11.79 -4.85
N THR A 193 -2.81 -10.69 -5.52
CA THR A 193 -2.48 -10.70 -6.95
C THR A 193 -1.22 -11.50 -7.23
N THR A 194 -0.17 -11.31 -6.44
CA THR A 194 1.08 -12.10 -6.56
C THR A 194 0.82 -13.58 -6.35
N LEU A 195 0.04 -13.94 -5.32
CA LEU A 195 -0.28 -15.33 -5.01
C LEU A 195 -1.14 -15.97 -6.10
N ARG A 196 -2.10 -15.24 -6.66
CA ARG A 196 -2.92 -15.72 -7.79
C ARG A 196 -2.06 -16.01 -9.01
N PHE A 197 -1.18 -15.08 -9.40
CA PHE A 197 -0.29 -15.29 -10.54
C PHE A 197 0.72 -16.42 -10.30
N LEU A 198 1.23 -16.58 -9.08
CA LEU A 198 2.11 -17.70 -8.74
C LEU A 198 1.39 -19.03 -8.88
N ARG A 199 0.13 -19.13 -8.43
CA ARG A 199 -0.67 -20.34 -8.61
C ARG A 199 -0.84 -20.69 -10.09
N GLU A 200 -1.24 -19.71 -10.91
CA GLU A 200 -1.40 -19.88 -12.35
C GLU A 200 -0.11 -20.38 -13.03
N VAL A 201 1.02 -19.78 -12.67
CA VAL A 201 2.35 -20.20 -13.17
C VAL A 201 2.73 -21.59 -12.69
N ASP A 202 2.45 -21.93 -11.43
CA ASP A 202 2.76 -23.25 -10.86
C ASP A 202 1.91 -24.36 -11.52
N GLU A 203 0.65 -24.08 -11.84
CA GLU A 203 -0.24 -24.98 -12.61
C GLU A 203 0.33 -25.25 -14.01
N GLN A 204 0.78 -24.20 -14.71
CA GLN A 204 1.34 -24.34 -16.08
C GLN A 204 2.73 -25.03 -16.10
N THR A 205 3.50 -24.90 -15.02
CA THR A 205 4.84 -25.51 -14.94
C THR A 205 4.86 -26.90 -14.30
N GLY A 206 3.70 -27.41 -13.87
CA GLY A 206 3.59 -28.71 -13.18
C GLY A 206 4.25 -28.72 -11.79
N VAL A 207 4.57 -27.56 -11.24
CA VAL A 207 5.14 -27.45 -9.89
C VAL A 207 4.01 -27.56 -8.86
N THR A 208 3.72 -28.78 -8.43
CA THR A 208 2.80 -29.01 -7.32
C THR A 208 3.34 -28.38 -6.05
N THR A 209 2.56 -27.49 -5.43
CA THR A 209 2.87 -26.94 -4.11
C THR A 209 2.87 -28.09 -3.08
N ARG A 210 3.83 -28.11 -2.15
CA ARG A 210 3.99 -29.16 -1.11
C ARG A 210 2.73 -29.46 -0.29
N LEU A 211 1.70 -28.61 -0.37
CA LEU A 211 0.44 -28.78 0.33
C LEU A 211 -0.48 -29.85 -0.27
N GLU A 212 -0.37 -30.14 -1.57
CA GLU A 212 -1.16 -31.21 -2.23
C GLU A 212 -0.56 -32.62 -2.01
N LYS A 213 0.75 -32.72 -1.74
CA LYS A 213 1.43 -34.00 -1.44
C LYS A 213 1.09 -34.61 -0.07
N LYS A 214 0.39 -33.90 0.81
CA LYS A 214 -0.06 -34.44 2.12
C LYS A 214 -1.48 -35.02 2.10
N LYS A 215 -2.15 -35.03 0.95
CA LYS A 215 -3.51 -35.58 0.78
C LYS A 215 -3.61 -36.84 -0.09
N LYS A 216 -2.47 -37.51 -0.34
CA LYS A 216 -2.46 -38.85 -0.94
C LYS A 216 -1.90 -39.87 0.02
#